data_6232aa75e3b08398caa5313a1312b876
#
_entry.id   6232aa75e3b08398caa5313a1312b876
#
_cell.length_a   1.000
_cell.length_b   1.000
_cell.length_c   1.000
_cell.angle_alpha   90.00
_cell.angle_beta   90.00
_cell.angle_gamma   90.00
#
_symmetry.space_group_name_H-M   'P 1'
#
loop_
_entity.id
_entity.type
_entity.pdbx_description
1 polymer ?
#
loop_
_entity_poly.entity_id
_entity_poly.type
_entity_poly.pdbx_seq_one_letter_code
_entity_poly.pdbx_strand_id
1 'polypeptide(L)'
;MSAIDPAYLQETLLSLLNIPSPSGYSDQIVHFVGQELQRLGLEVNVTRRGAIRATLRGKGKLLDRAVTAHLDTLGAMVSRLKENGRLGLAPIGTWSSRFAEGGRVTLFTDGGPQRGTVLPLKASGHIFGDAVDSQPTGWDHVEIRVDVPARSKAELQAADFSVGDFVAFDALPEITPNGFINARHLDDKAGVAVLLAAAKAIRDAGAALPVDCHLVFTVFEEVGSGASAAVCVDVAEMVVIDHAPLAPGQNALEDGVTIGMMDQSGPFDYHLSRKLVRICQDNRIAYAKDVFRFYRSDSASAIEAGNDTRTALVCFGVDGSHGYERTRMTSLKAVAAVIVHYLQSEPTFLRDKDDLAPLEDFPHQPSRGIIQIKT
;
A
#
# COMPACT_ATOMS: atom_id res chain seq x y z
N MET A 1 14.59 -18.52 15.11
CA MET A 1 14.15 -17.46 14.18
C MET A 1 12.65 -17.47 14.13
N SER A 2 12.01 -16.31 14.19
CA SER A 2 10.57 -16.18 14.02
C SER A 2 10.21 -16.55 12.58
N ALA A 3 9.55 -17.68 12.36
CA ALA A 3 9.22 -18.16 11.02
C ALA A 3 7.92 -17.52 10.53
N ILE A 4 7.90 -17.05 9.29
CA ILE A 4 6.68 -16.59 8.64
C ILE A 4 5.78 -17.80 8.38
N ASP A 5 4.52 -17.68 8.79
CA ASP A 5 3.47 -18.65 8.50
C ASP A 5 2.88 -18.39 7.10
N PRO A 6 3.16 -19.24 6.10
CA PRO A 6 2.70 -18.99 4.74
C PRO A 6 1.19 -19.13 4.56
N ALA A 7 0.56 -20.01 5.35
CA ALA A 7 -0.88 -20.22 5.28
C ALA A 7 -1.61 -18.99 5.81
N TYR A 8 -1.19 -18.48 6.97
CA TYR A 8 -1.72 -17.24 7.54
C TYR A 8 -1.57 -16.05 6.60
N LEU A 9 -0.37 -15.88 6.00
CA LEU A 9 -0.11 -14.81 5.02
C LEU A 9 -1.08 -14.87 3.84
N GLN A 10 -1.27 -16.07 3.28
CA GLN A 10 -2.17 -16.29 2.14
C GLN A 10 -3.63 -16.06 2.49
N GLU A 11 -4.11 -16.64 3.59
CA GLU A 11 -5.50 -16.52 4.05
C GLU A 11 -5.85 -15.07 4.40
N THR A 12 -4.93 -14.37 5.06
CA THR A 12 -5.08 -12.95 5.40
C THR A 12 -5.15 -12.10 4.13
N LEU A 13 -4.25 -12.32 3.16
CA LEU A 13 -4.29 -11.59 1.88
C LEU A 13 -5.61 -11.80 1.14
N LEU A 14 -6.07 -13.05 1.01
CA LEU A 14 -7.35 -13.34 0.35
C LEU A 14 -8.53 -12.68 1.05
N SER A 15 -8.52 -12.65 2.39
CA SER A 15 -9.54 -11.96 3.17
C SER A 15 -9.54 -10.45 2.91
N LEU A 16 -8.36 -9.82 2.93
CA LEU A 16 -8.19 -8.40 2.65
C LEU A 16 -8.65 -8.03 1.23
N LEU A 17 -8.28 -8.82 0.22
CA LEU A 17 -8.66 -8.59 -1.18
C LEU A 17 -10.17 -8.63 -1.40
N ASN A 18 -10.90 -9.39 -0.60
CA ASN A 18 -12.36 -9.47 -0.67
C ASN A 18 -13.10 -8.34 0.07
N ILE A 19 -12.39 -7.45 0.77
CA ILE A 19 -12.98 -6.30 1.47
C ILE A 19 -12.75 -5.04 0.61
N PRO A 20 -13.80 -4.44 0.02
CA PRO A 20 -13.68 -3.18 -0.70
C PRO A 20 -13.20 -2.05 0.22
N SER A 21 -12.22 -1.26 -0.24
CA SER A 21 -11.69 -0.15 0.54
C SER A 21 -11.17 1.02 -0.31
N PRO A 22 -11.90 1.54 -1.31
CA PRO A 22 -11.42 2.73 -2.00
C PRO A 22 -11.21 3.88 -1.01
N SER A 23 -10.16 4.70 -1.22
CA SER A 23 -9.80 5.79 -0.27
C SER A 23 -11.01 6.63 0.10
N GLY A 24 -11.28 6.75 1.40
CA GLY A 24 -12.46 7.42 1.94
C GLY A 24 -13.64 6.48 2.25
N TYR A 25 -13.59 5.21 1.85
CA TYR A 25 -14.59 4.18 2.19
C TYR A 25 -13.90 2.94 2.75
N SER A 26 -13.23 3.08 3.91
CA SER A 26 -12.31 2.08 4.46
C SER A 26 -12.75 1.46 5.80
N ASP A 27 -13.92 1.80 6.34
CA ASP A 27 -14.33 1.37 7.69
C ASP A 27 -14.30 -0.16 7.85
N GLN A 28 -14.78 -0.91 6.86
CA GLN A 28 -14.86 -2.36 6.93
C GLN A 28 -13.47 -3.01 7.03
N ILE A 29 -12.50 -2.54 6.25
CA ILE A 29 -11.13 -3.09 6.29
C ILE A 29 -10.41 -2.66 7.57
N VAL A 30 -10.67 -1.45 8.09
CA VAL A 30 -10.16 -0.98 9.39
C VAL A 30 -10.64 -1.89 10.51
N HIS A 31 -11.93 -2.23 10.55
CA HIS A 31 -12.47 -3.18 11.52
C HIS A 31 -11.83 -4.57 11.39
N PHE A 32 -11.68 -5.08 10.17
CA PHE A 32 -11.07 -6.39 9.94
C PHE A 32 -9.63 -6.43 10.45
N VAL A 33 -8.80 -5.47 10.06
CA VAL A 33 -7.38 -5.43 10.46
C VAL A 33 -7.24 -5.14 11.96
N GLY A 34 -8.08 -4.25 12.51
CA GLY A 34 -8.10 -3.99 13.95
C GLY A 34 -8.42 -5.25 14.76
N GLN A 35 -9.42 -6.03 14.35
CA GLN A 35 -9.77 -7.31 15.01
C GLN A 35 -8.66 -8.35 14.87
N GLU A 36 -7.98 -8.38 13.72
CA GLU A 36 -6.86 -9.30 13.51
C GLU A 36 -5.68 -8.98 14.44
N LEU A 37 -5.33 -7.71 14.57
CA LEU A 37 -4.31 -7.24 15.52
C LEU A 37 -4.69 -7.56 16.98
N GLN A 38 -5.95 -7.40 17.34
CA GLN A 38 -6.45 -7.80 18.66
C GLN A 38 -6.34 -9.32 18.90
N ARG A 39 -6.62 -10.16 17.88
CA ARG A 39 -6.38 -11.62 17.96
C ARG A 39 -4.90 -11.97 18.16
N LEU A 40 -4.00 -11.17 17.60
CA LEU A 40 -2.55 -11.27 17.86
C LEU A 40 -2.16 -10.76 19.26
N GLY A 41 -3.11 -10.29 20.07
CA GLY A 41 -2.89 -9.80 21.43
C GLY A 41 -2.26 -8.41 21.46
N LEU A 42 -2.50 -7.57 20.46
CA LEU A 42 -2.02 -6.19 20.39
C LEU A 42 -3.12 -5.21 20.79
N GLU A 43 -2.73 -4.15 21.48
CA GLU A 43 -3.59 -3.00 21.70
C GLU A 43 -3.71 -2.20 20.40
N VAL A 44 -4.95 -1.86 20.03
CA VAL A 44 -5.26 -1.18 18.77
C VAL A 44 -5.83 0.19 19.05
N ASN A 45 -5.22 1.21 18.49
CA ASN A 45 -5.70 2.58 18.50
C ASN A 45 -6.00 3.02 17.06
N VAL A 46 -7.10 3.77 16.88
CA VAL A 46 -7.54 4.24 15.57
C VAL A 46 -7.60 5.76 15.57
N THR A 47 -7.03 6.39 14.55
CA THR A 47 -7.09 7.84 14.38
C THR A 47 -8.48 8.28 13.96
N ARG A 48 -8.77 9.60 14.00
CA ARG A 48 -10.07 10.16 13.56
C ARG A 48 -10.42 9.82 12.10
N ARG A 49 -9.42 9.60 11.25
CA ARG A 49 -9.60 9.27 9.82
C ARG A 49 -9.56 7.78 9.53
N GLY A 50 -9.36 6.93 10.53
CA GLY A 50 -9.38 5.48 10.38
C GLY A 50 -8.00 4.80 10.30
N ALA A 51 -6.89 5.52 10.30
CA ALA A 51 -5.58 4.87 10.35
C ALA A 51 -5.41 4.12 11.67
N ILE A 52 -4.93 2.86 11.59
CA ILE A 52 -4.71 2.01 12.75
C ILE A 52 -3.27 2.14 13.23
N ARG A 53 -3.10 2.16 14.54
CA ARG A 53 -1.80 2.04 15.20
C ARG A 53 -1.86 0.93 16.25
N ALA A 54 -0.97 -0.06 16.13
CA ALA A 54 -0.78 -1.12 17.12
C ALA A 54 0.69 -1.18 17.50
N THR A 55 1.02 -1.49 18.76
CA THR A 55 2.39 -1.44 19.25
C THR A 55 2.89 -2.81 19.67
N LEU A 56 3.98 -3.25 19.06
CA LEU A 56 4.84 -4.32 19.54
C LEU A 56 5.83 -3.72 20.55
N ARG A 57 5.71 -4.11 21.82
CA ARG A 57 6.53 -3.57 22.90
C ARG A 57 7.96 -4.10 22.86
N GLY A 58 8.91 -3.19 22.98
CA GLY A 58 10.33 -3.45 23.12
C GLY A 58 10.82 -3.37 24.55
N LYS A 59 12.11 -3.63 24.75
CA LYS A 59 12.79 -3.53 26.04
C LYS A 59 13.22 -2.10 26.39
N GLY A 60 13.66 -1.35 25.39
CA GLY A 60 14.11 0.04 25.50
C GLY A 60 12.95 1.01 25.31
N LYS A 61 13.07 2.19 25.91
CA LYS A 61 12.11 3.30 25.79
C LYS A 61 12.82 4.57 25.31
N LEU A 62 13.91 4.42 24.59
CA LEU A 62 14.76 5.55 24.20
C LEU A 62 14.28 6.24 22.93
N LEU A 63 13.74 5.48 21.99
CA LEU A 63 13.16 5.93 20.73
C LEU A 63 12.21 4.85 20.23
N ASP A 64 11.28 5.22 19.38
CA ASP A 64 10.35 4.30 18.73
C ASP A 64 10.63 4.20 17.24
N ARG A 65 10.14 3.13 16.62
CA ARG A 65 10.12 2.96 15.17
C ARG A 65 8.72 2.64 14.68
N ALA A 66 8.47 2.88 13.40
CA ALA A 66 7.24 2.49 12.74
C ALA A 66 7.50 1.61 11.53
N VAL A 67 6.54 0.73 11.23
CA VAL A 67 6.42 0.06 9.94
C VAL A 67 5.01 0.32 9.43
N THR A 68 4.91 0.79 8.19
CA THR A 68 3.62 1.18 7.59
C THR A 68 3.26 0.33 6.38
N ALA A 69 1.96 0.13 6.17
CA ALA A 69 1.33 -0.40 4.96
C ALA A 69 -0.05 0.25 4.83
N HIS A 70 -0.60 0.40 3.61
CA HIS A 70 -1.89 1.06 3.46
C HIS A 70 -3.04 0.11 3.18
N LEU A 71 -4.21 0.45 3.73
CA LEU A 71 -5.45 -0.33 3.65
C LEU A 71 -6.34 0.10 2.47
N ASP A 72 -6.22 1.36 2.09
CA ASP A 72 -7.03 1.93 1.03
C ASP A 72 -6.53 1.50 -0.35
N THR A 73 -7.43 1.60 -1.31
CA THR A 73 -7.19 1.17 -2.68
C THR A 73 -7.64 2.24 -3.66
N LEU A 74 -7.18 2.12 -4.88
CA LEU A 74 -7.78 2.80 -6.01
C LEU A 74 -9.27 2.51 -6.11
N GLY A 75 -10.00 3.44 -6.66
CA GLY A 75 -11.43 3.32 -6.91
C GLY A 75 -11.95 4.42 -7.82
N ALA A 76 -13.24 4.70 -7.69
CA ALA A 76 -13.86 5.85 -8.33
C ALA A 76 -15.04 6.37 -7.49
N MET A 77 -15.55 7.51 -7.90
CA MET A 77 -16.77 8.11 -7.33
C MET A 77 -17.73 8.46 -8.46
N VAL A 78 -19.00 8.27 -8.24
CA VAL A 78 -20.03 8.73 -9.19
C VAL A 78 -19.97 10.24 -9.28
N SER A 79 -19.64 10.76 -10.46
CA SER A 79 -19.57 12.22 -10.72
C SER A 79 -20.83 12.78 -11.35
N ARG A 80 -21.62 11.96 -12.03
CA ARG A 80 -22.89 12.37 -12.65
C ARG A 80 -23.79 11.19 -12.98
N LEU A 81 -25.10 11.41 -12.90
CA LEU A 81 -26.12 10.53 -13.44
C LEU A 81 -26.44 11.00 -14.87
N LYS A 82 -26.29 10.11 -15.86
CA LYS A 82 -26.51 10.42 -17.27
C LYS A 82 -27.97 10.17 -17.68
N GLU A 83 -28.46 10.94 -18.67
CA GLU A 83 -29.84 10.82 -19.17
C GLU A 83 -30.16 9.45 -19.80
N ASN A 84 -29.13 8.69 -20.18
CA ASN A 84 -29.28 7.33 -20.73
C ASN A 84 -29.28 6.21 -19.68
N GLY A 85 -29.39 6.53 -18.38
CA GLY A 85 -29.35 5.52 -17.30
C GLY A 85 -27.94 4.97 -17.01
N ARG A 86 -26.88 5.68 -17.37
CA ARG A 86 -25.49 5.36 -17.07
C ARG A 86 -24.93 6.33 -16.04
N LEU A 87 -23.81 5.96 -15.41
CA LEU A 87 -23.10 6.80 -14.45
C LEU A 87 -21.75 7.25 -15.00
N GLY A 88 -21.46 8.52 -14.88
CA GLY A 88 -20.12 9.07 -15.09
C GLY A 88 -19.28 8.96 -13.82
N LEU A 89 -17.96 8.88 -13.97
CA LEU A 89 -17.01 8.61 -12.93
C LEU A 89 -15.97 9.72 -12.76
N ALA A 90 -15.48 9.89 -11.54
CA ALA A 90 -14.22 10.53 -11.21
C ALA A 90 -13.31 9.50 -10.53
N PRO A 91 -12.00 9.40 -10.86
CA PRO A 91 -11.10 8.46 -10.22
C PRO A 91 -10.85 8.84 -8.76
N ILE A 92 -10.65 7.84 -7.92
CA ILE A 92 -10.04 7.93 -6.60
C ILE A 92 -8.64 7.33 -6.74
N GLY A 93 -7.61 8.13 -6.41
CA GLY A 93 -6.21 7.79 -6.68
C GLY A 93 -5.78 8.12 -8.13
N THR A 94 -4.51 7.88 -8.42
CA THR A 94 -3.91 8.23 -9.71
C THR A 94 -3.73 6.99 -10.57
N TRP A 95 -4.67 6.73 -11.49
CA TRP A 95 -4.63 5.58 -12.39
C TRP A 95 -5.35 5.81 -13.72
N SER A 96 -5.04 4.96 -14.70
CA SER A 96 -5.63 5.05 -16.04
C SER A 96 -7.00 4.40 -16.10
N SER A 97 -7.97 5.06 -16.75
CA SER A 97 -9.29 4.49 -17.04
C SER A 97 -9.21 3.21 -17.89
N ARG A 98 -8.11 3.00 -18.62
CA ARG A 98 -7.85 1.80 -19.40
C ARG A 98 -7.87 0.53 -18.53
N PHE A 99 -7.40 0.63 -17.30
CA PHE A 99 -7.44 -0.49 -16.35
C PHE A 99 -8.81 -0.68 -15.69
N ALA A 100 -9.71 0.28 -15.83
CA ALA A 100 -11.09 0.20 -15.35
C ALA A 100 -12.04 -0.49 -16.36
N GLU A 101 -11.72 -0.41 -17.65
CA GLU A 101 -12.58 -0.96 -18.72
C GLU A 101 -12.83 -2.46 -18.55
N GLY A 102 -14.08 -2.88 -18.64
CA GLY A 102 -14.52 -4.26 -18.40
C GLY A 102 -14.59 -4.66 -16.93
N GLY A 103 -14.13 -3.81 -16.00
CA GLY A 103 -14.11 -4.10 -14.57
C GLY A 103 -15.52 -4.22 -13.98
N ARG A 104 -15.76 -5.28 -13.20
CA ARG A 104 -16.94 -5.38 -12.33
C ARG A 104 -16.73 -4.50 -11.11
N VAL A 105 -17.79 -3.83 -10.68
CA VAL A 105 -17.76 -2.88 -9.57
C VAL A 105 -18.91 -3.06 -8.60
N THR A 106 -18.66 -2.65 -7.36
CA THR A 106 -19.68 -2.41 -6.35
C THR A 106 -19.80 -0.91 -6.13
N LEU A 107 -21.02 -0.40 -6.23
CA LEU A 107 -21.37 0.98 -5.92
C LEU A 107 -22.03 1.02 -4.54
N PHE A 108 -21.56 1.90 -3.69
CA PHE A 108 -22.07 2.04 -2.32
C PHE A 108 -23.01 3.25 -2.29
N THR A 109 -24.29 2.97 -2.45
CA THR A 109 -25.38 3.96 -2.36
C THR A 109 -25.94 4.02 -0.93
N ASP A 110 -26.71 5.06 -0.59
CA ASP A 110 -27.37 5.17 0.71
C ASP A 110 -28.39 4.02 0.95
N GLY A 111 -28.94 3.46 -0.12
CA GLY A 111 -29.83 2.30 -0.09
C GLY A 111 -29.11 0.94 0.02
N GLY A 112 -27.75 0.94 0.02
CA GLY A 112 -26.93 -0.26 0.11
C GLY A 112 -26.13 -0.54 -1.17
N PRO A 113 -25.33 -1.64 -1.18
CA PRO A 113 -24.44 -1.94 -2.29
C PRO A 113 -25.22 -2.38 -3.55
N GLN A 114 -24.84 -1.80 -4.69
CA GLN A 114 -25.36 -2.12 -6.02
C GLN A 114 -24.22 -2.62 -6.91
N ARG A 115 -24.56 -3.34 -7.99
CA ARG A 115 -23.55 -3.89 -8.90
C ARG A 115 -23.55 -3.17 -10.25
N GLY A 116 -22.38 -3.17 -10.91
CA GLY A 116 -22.26 -2.60 -12.24
C GLY A 116 -21.01 -3.08 -12.98
N THR A 117 -20.84 -2.57 -14.19
CA THR A 117 -19.65 -2.80 -15.03
C THR A 117 -19.22 -1.50 -15.64
N VAL A 118 -17.90 -1.20 -15.57
CA VAL A 118 -17.31 -0.06 -16.28
C VAL A 118 -17.12 -0.44 -17.74
N LEU A 119 -17.60 0.39 -18.64
CA LEU A 119 -17.50 0.19 -20.09
C LEU A 119 -17.00 1.45 -20.77
N PRO A 120 -16.23 1.34 -21.87
CA PRO A 120 -15.97 2.48 -22.74
C PRO A 120 -17.30 2.95 -23.38
N LEU A 121 -17.36 4.22 -23.79
CA LEU A 121 -18.58 4.79 -24.40
C LEU A 121 -19.03 4.02 -25.65
N LYS A 122 -18.06 3.53 -26.45
CA LYS A 122 -18.29 2.69 -27.61
C LYS A 122 -17.97 1.23 -27.27
N ALA A 123 -18.88 0.53 -26.61
CA ALA A 123 -18.66 -0.79 -26.00
C ALA A 123 -19.11 -1.97 -26.89
N SER A 124 -19.26 -1.79 -28.21
CA SER A 124 -19.67 -2.87 -29.11
C SER A 124 -19.05 -2.75 -30.49
N GLY A 125 -18.15 -3.67 -30.83
CA GLY A 125 -17.57 -3.76 -32.18
C GLY A 125 -18.61 -4.02 -33.27
N HIS A 126 -19.72 -4.73 -32.96
CA HIS A 126 -20.80 -4.97 -33.91
C HIS A 126 -21.57 -3.70 -34.29
N ILE A 127 -21.53 -2.65 -33.48
CA ILE A 127 -22.19 -1.36 -33.72
C ILE A 127 -21.23 -0.29 -34.20
N PHE A 128 -20.04 -0.23 -33.56
CA PHE A 128 -19.09 0.87 -33.72
C PHE A 128 -17.89 0.52 -34.59
N GLY A 129 -17.69 -0.78 -34.95
CA GLY A 129 -16.53 -1.22 -35.75
C GLY A 129 -15.22 -0.79 -35.12
N ASP A 130 -14.27 -0.32 -35.95
CA ASP A 130 -12.93 0.14 -35.54
C ASP A 130 -12.96 1.37 -34.61
N ALA A 131 -14.10 2.05 -34.48
CA ALA A 131 -14.24 3.16 -33.54
C ALA A 131 -14.19 2.73 -32.07
N VAL A 132 -14.28 1.45 -31.76
CA VAL A 132 -14.03 0.91 -30.42
C VAL A 132 -12.56 1.11 -30.05
N ASP A 133 -11.63 0.77 -30.95
CA ASP A 133 -10.20 0.81 -30.67
C ASP A 133 -9.61 2.22 -30.83
N SER A 134 -10.26 3.10 -31.62
CA SER A 134 -9.82 4.46 -31.89
C SER A 134 -10.45 5.52 -30.97
N GLN A 135 -11.34 5.15 -30.03
CA GLN A 135 -11.90 6.10 -29.09
C GLN A 135 -10.83 6.58 -28.08
N PRO A 136 -10.89 7.83 -27.59
CA PRO A 136 -9.93 8.32 -26.61
C PRO A 136 -9.97 7.54 -25.30
N THR A 137 -8.82 7.41 -24.63
CA THR A 137 -8.71 6.89 -23.27
C THR A 137 -8.87 8.06 -22.29
N GLY A 138 -9.59 7.84 -21.21
CA GLY A 138 -9.80 8.83 -20.15
C GLY A 138 -11.07 8.58 -19.37
N TRP A 139 -11.18 9.16 -18.18
CA TRP A 139 -12.34 8.97 -17.29
C TRP A 139 -13.65 9.55 -17.87
N ASP A 140 -13.54 10.53 -18.75
CA ASP A 140 -14.71 11.05 -19.49
C ASP A 140 -15.17 10.11 -20.64
N HIS A 141 -14.36 9.11 -20.97
CA HIS A 141 -14.62 8.16 -22.05
C HIS A 141 -15.05 6.77 -21.57
N VAL A 142 -15.31 6.64 -20.26
CA VAL A 142 -15.90 5.45 -19.65
C VAL A 142 -17.18 5.80 -18.89
N GLU A 143 -18.02 4.81 -18.67
CA GLU A 143 -19.26 4.94 -17.91
C GLU A 143 -19.60 3.63 -17.21
N ILE A 144 -20.38 3.67 -16.11
CA ILE A 144 -20.91 2.47 -15.49
C ILE A 144 -22.31 2.15 -16.06
N ARG A 145 -22.46 0.92 -16.51
CA ARG A 145 -23.74 0.27 -16.65
C ARG A 145 -24.07 -0.42 -15.34
N VAL A 146 -25.13 0.02 -14.68
CA VAL A 146 -25.65 -0.57 -13.44
C VAL A 146 -26.48 -1.81 -13.74
N ASP A 147 -26.52 -2.77 -12.81
CA ASP A 147 -27.27 -4.02 -12.95
C ASP A 147 -28.72 -3.87 -12.41
N VAL A 148 -29.31 -2.69 -12.63
CA VAL A 148 -30.71 -2.39 -12.34
C VAL A 148 -31.41 -1.88 -13.62
N PRO A 149 -32.74 -2.02 -13.76
CA PRO A 149 -33.44 -1.64 -14.98
C PRO A 149 -33.65 -0.12 -15.10
N ALA A 150 -32.54 0.67 -14.97
CA ALA A 150 -32.57 2.12 -15.12
C ALA A 150 -32.16 2.52 -16.55
N ARG A 151 -33.00 3.31 -17.22
CA ARG A 151 -32.81 3.81 -18.61
C ARG A 151 -32.80 5.32 -18.69
N SER A 152 -32.95 5.99 -17.56
CA SER A 152 -32.97 7.44 -17.44
C SER A 152 -32.35 7.88 -16.13
N LYS A 153 -31.99 9.16 -16.04
CA LYS A 153 -31.51 9.79 -14.81
C LYS A 153 -32.53 9.67 -13.68
N ALA A 154 -33.82 9.84 -13.97
CA ALA A 154 -34.89 9.73 -12.98
C ALA A 154 -35.01 8.31 -12.40
N GLU A 155 -34.82 7.30 -13.23
CA GLU A 155 -34.84 5.89 -12.79
C GLU A 155 -33.59 5.54 -11.97
N LEU A 156 -32.41 6.11 -12.29
CA LEU A 156 -31.23 5.98 -11.44
C LEU A 156 -31.46 6.58 -10.05
N GLN A 157 -32.06 7.79 -9.99
CA GLN A 157 -32.40 8.44 -8.72
C GLN A 157 -33.45 7.62 -7.92
N ALA A 158 -34.43 7.05 -8.60
CA ALA A 158 -35.41 6.17 -7.96
C ALA A 158 -34.83 4.85 -7.44
N ALA A 159 -33.65 4.44 -7.95
CA ALA A 159 -32.86 3.29 -7.50
C ALA A 159 -31.72 3.69 -6.54
N ASP A 160 -31.81 4.85 -5.90
CA ASP A 160 -30.90 5.40 -4.88
C ASP A 160 -29.49 5.71 -5.36
N PHE A 161 -29.23 5.80 -6.68
CA PHE A 161 -27.93 6.27 -7.17
C PHE A 161 -27.83 7.79 -7.05
N SER A 162 -26.68 8.27 -6.57
CA SER A 162 -26.40 9.69 -6.43
C SER A 162 -24.95 10.03 -6.78
N VAL A 163 -24.72 11.32 -7.01
CA VAL A 163 -23.36 11.86 -7.08
C VAL A 163 -22.73 11.74 -5.71
N GLY A 164 -21.50 11.22 -5.67
CA GLY A 164 -20.79 10.95 -4.43
C GLY A 164 -20.79 9.48 -4.00
N ASP A 165 -21.55 8.60 -4.65
CA ASP A 165 -21.49 7.16 -4.38
C ASP A 165 -20.10 6.62 -4.68
N PHE A 166 -19.53 5.89 -3.72
CA PHE A 166 -18.22 5.24 -3.89
C PHE A 166 -18.33 4.04 -4.82
N VAL A 167 -17.28 3.84 -5.61
CA VAL A 167 -17.16 2.73 -6.56
C VAL A 167 -15.90 1.94 -6.28
N ALA A 168 -16.05 0.70 -5.81
CA ALA A 168 -14.95 -0.23 -5.62
C ALA A 168 -14.90 -1.23 -6.78
N PHE A 169 -13.70 -1.53 -7.26
CA PHE A 169 -13.45 -2.54 -8.29
C PHE A 169 -13.23 -3.91 -7.64
N ASP A 170 -13.80 -4.96 -8.23
CA ASP A 170 -13.62 -6.33 -7.74
C ASP A 170 -12.15 -6.74 -7.88
N ALA A 171 -11.56 -7.25 -6.80
CA ALA A 171 -10.16 -7.67 -6.79
C ALA A 171 -9.93 -8.93 -7.63
N LEU A 172 -10.88 -9.85 -7.68
CA LEU A 172 -10.83 -11.13 -8.43
C LEU A 172 -9.54 -11.91 -8.16
N PRO A 173 -9.22 -12.28 -6.90
CA PRO A 173 -7.96 -12.92 -6.57
C PRO A 173 -7.88 -14.35 -7.12
N GLU A 174 -6.72 -14.67 -7.70
CA GLU A 174 -6.35 -16.01 -8.15
C GLU A 174 -4.97 -16.36 -7.63
N ILE A 175 -4.81 -17.53 -7.02
CA ILE A 175 -3.50 -18.08 -6.64
C ILE A 175 -3.22 -19.32 -7.47
N THR A 176 -2.13 -19.29 -8.23
CA THR A 176 -1.75 -20.40 -9.10
C THR A 176 -0.93 -21.45 -8.32
N PRO A 177 -0.93 -22.73 -8.75
CA PRO A 177 -0.17 -23.80 -8.08
C PRO A 177 1.34 -23.55 -7.98
N ASN A 178 1.91 -22.72 -8.86
CA ASN A 178 3.32 -22.33 -8.87
C ASN A 178 3.61 -21.03 -8.11
N GLY A 179 2.63 -20.52 -7.32
CA GLY A 179 2.82 -19.45 -6.36
C GLY A 179 2.69 -18.04 -6.90
N PHE A 180 2.16 -17.85 -8.11
CA PHE A 180 1.73 -16.51 -8.56
C PHE A 180 0.40 -16.14 -7.93
N ILE A 181 0.26 -14.87 -7.63
CA ILE A 181 -0.94 -14.25 -7.08
C ILE A 181 -1.34 -13.14 -8.05
N ASN A 182 -2.54 -13.26 -8.62
CA ASN A 182 -3.11 -12.29 -9.53
C ASN A 182 -4.35 -11.69 -8.88
N ALA A 183 -4.44 -10.38 -8.81
CA ALA A 183 -5.60 -9.66 -8.30
C ALA A 183 -5.48 -8.18 -8.62
N ARG A 184 -6.56 -7.42 -8.53
CA ARG A 184 -6.48 -5.98 -8.28
C ARG A 184 -6.15 -5.74 -6.81
N HIS A 185 -5.55 -4.58 -6.49
CA HIS A 185 -5.33 -4.12 -5.12
C HIS A 185 -4.35 -4.96 -4.29
N LEU A 186 -3.39 -5.66 -4.96
CA LEU A 186 -2.21 -6.17 -4.26
C LEU A 186 -1.41 -5.02 -3.65
N ASP A 187 -1.42 -3.90 -4.31
CA ASP A 187 -1.09 -2.57 -3.84
C ASP A 187 -2.24 -2.03 -2.95
N ASP A 188 -2.13 -1.92 -1.62
CA ASP A 188 -1.03 -2.46 -0.79
C ASP A 188 -1.56 -3.52 0.19
N LYS A 189 -2.68 -4.18 -0.15
CA LYS A 189 -3.24 -5.26 0.68
C LYS A 189 -2.25 -6.40 0.88
N ALA A 190 -1.33 -6.59 -0.06
CA ALA A 190 -0.26 -7.57 0.10
C ALA A 190 0.78 -7.09 1.14
N GLY A 191 1.11 -5.81 1.19
CA GLY A 191 1.95 -5.23 2.24
C GLY A 191 1.28 -5.28 3.62
N VAL A 192 -0.02 -5.05 3.69
CA VAL A 192 -0.82 -5.24 4.92
C VAL A 192 -0.72 -6.69 5.41
N ALA A 193 -0.93 -7.68 4.54
CA ALA A 193 -0.82 -9.09 4.89
C ALA A 193 0.61 -9.46 5.34
N VAL A 194 1.63 -8.91 4.68
CA VAL A 194 3.04 -9.04 5.06
C VAL A 194 3.30 -8.50 6.46
N LEU A 195 2.80 -7.30 6.77
CA LEU A 195 3.00 -6.68 8.08
C LEU A 195 2.30 -7.46 9.20
N LEU A 196 1.07 -7.94 8.95
CA LEU A 196 0.35 -8.81 9.89
C LEU A 196 1.07 -10.15 10.11
N ALA A 197 1.61 -10.77 9.04
CA ALA A 197 2.38 -12.01 9.15
C ALA A 197 3.70 -11.81 9.91
N ALA A 198 4.38 -10.68 9.73
CA ALA A 198 5.57 -10.33 10.49
C ALA A 198 5.24 -10.13 11.98
N ALA A 199 4.15 -9.43 12.29
CA ALA A 199 3.66 -9.25 13.66
C ALA A 199 3.33 -10.59 14.34
N LYS A 200 2.62 -11.47 13.63
CA LYS A 200 2.34 -12.84 14.11
C LYS A 200 3.62 -13.60 14.42
N ALA A 201 4.58 -13.58 13.50
CA ALA A 201 5.85 -14.29 13.69
C ALA A 201 6.63 -13.80 14.93
N ILE A 202 6.63 -12.51 15.21
CA ILE A 202 7.23 -11.91 16.42
C ILE A 202 6.49 -12.37 17.68
N ARG A 203 5.16 -12.35 17.66
CA ARG A 203 4.31 -12.74 18.80
C ARG A 203 4.43 -14.24 19.12
N ASP A 204 4.32 -15.09 18.12
CA ASP A 204 4.39 -16.55 18.28
C ASP A 204 5.76 -17.00 18.81
N ALA A 205 6.83 -16.35 18.38
CA ALA A 205 8.17 -16.64 18.87
C ALA A 205 8.46 -16.05 20.27
N GLY A 206 7.60 -15.19 20.81
CA GLY A 206 7.91 -14.42 22.01
C GLY A 206 9.18 -13.58 21.86
N ALA A 207 9.46 -13.10 20.64
CA ALA A 207 10.71 -12.45 20.32
C ALA A 207 10.82 -11.10 21.03
N ALA A 208 11.96 -10.87 21.69
CA ALA A 208 12.24 -9.60 22.31
C ALA A 208 12.67 -8.56 21.26
N LEU A 209 12.04 -7.40 21.27
CA LEU A 209 12.40 -6.26 20.44
C LEU A 209 13.28 -5.29 21.23
N PRO A 210 14.26 -4.62 20.62
CA PRO A 210 15.11 -3.65 21.30
C PRO A 210 14.34 -2.39 21.70
N VAL A 211 13.41 -1.91 20.87
CA VAL A 211 12.60 -0.70 21.07
C VAL A 211 11.14 -0.96 20.70
N ASP A 212 10.25 -0.09 21.15
CA ASP A 212 8.83 -0.14 20.74
C ASP A 212 8.71 0.02 19.22
N CYS A 213 7.83 -0.76 18.60
CA CYS A 213 7.56 -0.67 17.19
C CYS A 213 6.06 -0.49 16.93
N HIS A 214 5.72 0.59 16.25
CA HIS A 214 4.36 0.91 15.84
C HIS A 214 4.08 0.30 14.47
N LEU A 215 3.13 -0.61 14.42
CA LEU A 215 2.52 -1.10 13.19
C LEU A 215 1.45 -0.09 12.79
N VAL A 216 1.65 0.61 11.70
CA VAL A 216 0.75 1.68 11.25
C VAL A 216 0.10 1.26 9.94
N PHE A 217 -1.24 1.22 9.93
CA PHE A 217 -2.02 0.91 8.73
C PHE A 217 -2.79 2.15 8.33
N THR A 218 -2.44 2.73 7.19
CA THR A 218 -2.99 3.99 6.70
C THR A 218 -4.19 3.78 5.78
N VAL A 219 -4.97 4.83 5.51
CA VAL A 219 -6.25 4.74 4.77
C VAL A 219 -6.43 5.81 3.70
N PHE A 220 -5.41 6.61 3.40
CA PHE A 220 -5.41 7.68 2.40
C PHE A 220 -4.07 7.78 1.65
N GLU A 221 -3.35 6.68 1.50
CA GLU A 221 -2.08 6.65 0.77
C GLU A 221 -2.29 6.98 -0.70
N GLU A 222 -3.24 6.34 -1.37
CA GLU A 222 -3.56 6.47 -2.80
C GLU A 222 -3.92 7.90 -3.25
N VAL A 223 -4.24 8.75 -2.28
CA VAL A 223 -4.51 10.18 -2.49
C VAL A 223 -3.47 11.09 -1.79
N GLY A 224 -2.34 10.51 -1.38
CA GLY A 224 -1.14 11.23 -0.95
C GLY A 224 -1.14 11.74 0.48
N SER A 225 -2.00 11.24 1.38
CA SER A 225 -2.04 11.74 2.77
C SER A 225 -2.15 10.65 3.85
N GLY A 226 -1.72 9.42 3.54
CA GLY A 226 -1.85 8.26 4.42
C GLY A 226 -1.18 8.43 5.77
N ALA A 227 0.14 8.57 5.81
CA ALA A 227 0.90 8.68 7.04
C ALA A 227 0.95 10.09 7.66
N SER A 228 0.30 11.09 7.03
CA SER A 228 0.40 12.51 7.44
C SER A 228 0.08 12.77 8.92
N ALA A 229 -0.80 11.97 9.53
CA ALA A 229 -1.20 12.14 10.93
C ALA A 229 -1.24 10.79 11.68
N ALA A 230 -0.62 9.75 11.12
CA ALA A 230 -0.61 8.40 11.68
C ALA A 230 0.67 8.08 12.44
N VAL A 231 1.77 8.78 12.11
CA VAL A 231 3.07 8.64 12.77
C VAL A 231 3.12 9.57 14.00
N CYS A 232 3.72 9.09 15.07
CA CYS A 232 3.88 9.88 16.31
C CYS A 232 5.24 10.57 16.36
N VAL A 233 5.33 11.62 17.16
CA VAL A 233 6.53 12.47 17.33
C VAL A 233 7.77 11.73 17.86
N ASP A 234 7.61 10.58 18.51
CA ASP A 234 8.68 9.76 19.06
C ASP A 234 9.23 8.71 18.07
N VAL A 235 8.73 8.65 16.86
CA VAL A 235 9.18 7.72 15.81
C VAL A 235 10.43 8.26 15.12
N ALA A 236 11.60 7.72 15.48
CA ALA A 236 12.87 8.12 14.90
C ALA A 236 13.14 7.51 13.51
N GLU A 237 12.63 6.31 13.25
CA GLU A 237 12.78 5.63 11.94
C GLU A 237 11.49 4.94 11.52
N MET A 238 11.11 5.09 10.26
CA MET A 238 9.92 4.52 9.65
C MET A 238 10.26 3.74 8.39
N VAL A 239 9.85 2.48 8.33
CA VAL A 239 9.95 1.65 7.13
C VAL A 239 8.56 1.50 6.53
N VAL A 240 8.43 1.86 5.26
CA VAL A 240 7.21 1.68 4.49
C VAL A 240 7.28 0.35 3.74
N ILE A 241 6.24 -0.45 3.81
CA ILE A 241 6.02 -1.60 2.93
C ILE A 241 5.09 -1.12 1.83
N ASP A 242 5.46 -1.40 0.58
CA ASP A 242 4.64 -1.04 -0.58
C ASP A 242 5.12 -1.87 -1.79
N HIS A 243 4.51 -1.75 -2.95
CA HIS A 243 4.90 -2.50 -4.13
C HIS A 243 6.09 -1.88 -4.87
N ALA A 244 6.82 -2.69 -5.65
CA ALA A 244 7.79 -2.24 -6.63
C ALA A 244 7.33 -2.63 -8.04
N PRO A 245 7.12 -1.67 -8.96
CA PRO A 245 6.66 -1.98 -10.31
C PRO A 245 7.72 -2.75 -11.10
N LEU A 246 7.33 -3.91 -11.63
CA LEU A 246 8.14 -4.71 -12.56
C LEU A 246 7.94 -4.16 -13.97
N ALA A 247 8.96 -3.52 -14.52
CA ALA A 247 8.90 -2.93 -15.85
C ALA A 247 10.29 -2.87 -16.50
N PRO A 248 10.38 -2.78 -17.84
CA PRO A 248 11.65 -2.52 -18.51
C PRO A 248 12.32 -1.25 -17.97
N GLY A 249 13.58 -1.38 -17.54
CA GLY A 249 14.35 -0.27 -16.97
C GLY A 249 14.26 -0.15 -15.44
N GLN A 250 13.44 -0.96 -14.78
CA GLN A 250 13.44 -1.14 -13.33
C GLN A 250 14.28 -2.35 -12.92
N ASN A 251 14.83 -2.32 -11.69
CA ASN A 251 15.61 -3.42 -11.13
C ASN A 251 14.81 -4.26 -10.13
N ALA A 252 13.54 -3.99 -9.97
CA ALA A 252 12.64 -4.67 -9.05
C ALA A 252 12.63 -6.20 -9.27
N LEU A 253 12.55 -6.97 -8.19
CA LEU A 253 12.56 -8.43 -8.23
C LEU A 253 11.15 -9.01 -8.04
N GLU A 254 10.77 -9.94 -8.91
CA GLU A 254 9.52 -10.68 -8.76
C GLU A 254 9.58 -11.70 -7.60
N ASP A 255 10.75 -12.27 -7.33
CA ASP A 255 10.95 -13.37 -6.35
C ASP A 255 11.72 -12.94 -5.09
N GLY A 256 11.93 -11.66 -4.89
CA GLY A 256 12.74 -11.14 -3.80
C GLY A 256 12.20 -9.84 -3.24
N VAL A 257 13.09 -9.12 -2.58
CA VAL A 257 12.81 -7.82 -1.99
C VAL A 257 13.41 -6.72 -2.85
N THR A 258 12.69 -5.63 -3.05
CA THR A 258 13.25 -4.41 -3.64
C THR A 258 13.36 -3.35 -2.55
N ILE A 259 14.57 -2.81 -2.35
CA ILE A 259 14.79 -1.67 -1.46
C ILE A 259 14.76 -0.41 -2.32
N GLY A 260 13.77 0.45 -2.09
CA GLY A 260 13.69 1.76 -2.71
C GLY A 260 14.82 2.66 -2.23
N MET A 261 15.57 3.26 -3.15
CA MET A 261 16.65 4.19 -2.83
C MET A 261 16.21 5.64 -2.99
N MET A 262 15.20 5.89 -3.82
CA MET A 262 14.59 7.18 -4.09
C MET A 262 13.20 6.97 -4.67
N ASP A 263 12.26 7.83 -4.34
CA ASP A 263 10.98 7.99 -5.03
C ASP A 263 10.85 9.41 -5.62
N GLN A 264 9.65 9.81 -6.05
CA GLN A 264 9.39 11.14 -6.63
C GLN A 264 9.62 12.26 -5.60
N SER A 265 9.45 11.99 -4.31
CA SER A 265 9.64 12.98 -3.24
C SER A 265 11.12 13.22 -2.90
N GLY A 266 12.01 12.31 -3.30
CA GLY A 266 13.46 12.42 -3.07
C GLY A 266 14.11 11.11 -2.60
N PRO A 267 15.40 11.17 -2.23
CA PRO A 267 16.12 10.01 -1.68
C PRO A 267 15.58 9.61 -0.30
N PHE A 268 15.46 8.30 -0.06
CA PHE A 268 15.27 7.75 1.27
C PHE A 268 16.53 7.91 2.13
N ASP A 269 16.38 7.80 3.47
CA ASP A 269 17.53 7.90 4.38
C ASP A 269 18.63 6.90 4.00
N TYR A 270 19.83 7.41 3.83
CA TYR A 270 20.99 6.63 3.40
C TYR A 270 21.30 5.47 4.36
N HIS A 271 21.32 5.74 5.66
CA HIS A 271 21.76 4.78 6.66
C HIS A 271 20.72 3.70 6.91
N LEU A 272 19.43 4.09 6.98
CA LEU A 272 18.33 3.16 7.16
C LEU A 272 18.17 2.24 5.94
N SER A 273 18.23 2.78 4.71
CA SER A 273 18.21 1.97 3.50
C SER A 273 19.38 0.98 3.43
N ARG A 274 20.59 1.40 3.83
CA ARG A 274 21.76 0.51 3.88
C ARG A 274 21.69 -0.54 4.98
N LYS A 275 21.02 -0.23 6.09
CA LYS A 275 20.69 -1.21 7.14
C LYS A 275 19.79 -2.32 6.60
N LEU A 276 18.73 -1.98 5.86
CA LEU A 276 17.84 -2.96 5.25
C LEU A 276 18.59 -3.84 4.22
N VAL A 277 19.46 -3.24 3.41
CA VAL A 277 20.34 -3.99 2.50
C VAL A 277 21.22 -4.97 3.27
N ARG A 278 21.85 -4.55 4.39
CA ARG A 278 22.66 -5.47 5.23
C ARG A 278 21.81 -6.59 5.82
N ILE A 279 20.59 -6.30 6.28
CA ILE A 279 19.66 -7.32 6.76
C ILE A 279 19.41 -8.37 5.68
N CYS A 280 19.19 -7.97 4.43
CA CYS A 280 19.04 -8.91 3.31
C CYS A 280 20.30 -9.77 3.11
N GLN A 281 21.49 -9.15 3.11
CA GLN A 281 22.78 -9.83 2.93
C GLN A 281 23.06 -10.86 4.03
N ASP A 282 22.94 -10.43 5.29
CA ASP A 282 23.26 -11.25 6.47
C ASP A 282 22.32 -12.47 6.58
N ASN A 283 21.09 -12.32 6.12
CA ASN A 283 20.07 -13.37 6.15
C ASN A 283 19.89 -14.11 4.81
N ARG A 284 20.71 -13.81 3.80
CA ARG A 284 20.67 -14.44 2.46
C ARG A 284 19.31 -14.30 1.78
N ILE A 285 18.66 -13.15 1.98
CA ILE A 285 17.40 -12.81 1.31
C ILE A 285 17.76 -12.15 -0.03
N ALA A 286 17.18 -12.68 -1.13
CA ALA A 286 17.37 -12.09 -2.44
C ALA A 286 16.80 -10.66 -2.47
N TYR A 287 17.61 -9.70 -2.92
CA TYR A 287 17.21 -8.29 -2.97
C TYR A 287 17.77 -7.56 -4.19
N ALA A 288 17.08 -6.51 -4.59
CA ALA A 288 17.57 -5.48 -5.49
C ALA A 288 17.45 -4.08 -4.85
N LYS A 289 18.07 -3.11 -5.48
CA LYS A 289 17.89 -1.67 -5.17
C LYS A 289 17.32 -1.00 -6.40
N ASP A 290 16.34 -0.11 -6.19
CA ASP A 290 15.70 0.56 -7.30
C ASP A 290 15.41 2.04 -7.01
N VAL A 291 15.05 2.79 -8.06
CA VAL A 291 14.71 4.21 -8.03
C VAL A 291 13.41 4.41 -8.81
N PHE A 292 12.43 5.03 -8.18
CA PHE A 292 11.08 5.23 -8.73
C PHE A 292 10.82 6.70 -9.03
N ARG A 293 10.63 7.06 -10.30
CA ARG A 293 10.51 8.46 -10.73
C ARG A 293 9.10 9.04 -10.61
N PHE A 294 8.07 8.21 -10.69
CA PHE A 294 6.66 8.60 -10.77
C PHE A 294 5.83 7.94 -9.66
N TYR A 295 6.46 7.56 -8.60
CA TYR A 295 5.93 6.80 -7.49
C TYR A 295 6.13 7.59 -6.20
N ARG A 296 5.15 7.55 -5.32
CA ARG A 296 5.24 8.10 -3.96
C ARG A 296 4.81 7.01 -2.98
N SER A 297 5.24 7.14 -1.75
CA SER A 297 4.82 6.26 -0.67
C SER A 297 4.43 7.08 0.57
N ASP A 298 3.96 6.42 1.60
CA ASP A 298 3.65 7.04 2.89
C ASP A 298 4.85 7.76 3.54
N SER A 299 6.09 7.47 3.11
CA SER A 299 7.27 8.26 3.50
C SER A 299 7.11 9.74 3.16
N ALA A 300 6.64 10.04 1.94
CA ALA A 300 6.43 11.42 1.50
C ALA A 300 5.40 12.13 2.36
N SER A 301 4.24 11.50 2.60
CA SER A 301 3.17 12.10 3.39
C SER A 301 3.54 12.35 4.85
N ALA A 302 4.37 11.46 5.44
CA ALA A 302 4.87 11.64 6.80
C ALA A 302 5.81 12.84 6.91
N ILE A 303 6.81 12.93 6.02
CA ILE A 303 7.81 14.02 6.03
C ILE A 303 7.15 15.37 5.71
N GLU A 304 6.29 15.43 4.70
CA GLU A 304 5.57 16.65 4.32
C GLU A 304 4.64 17.16 5.44
N ALA A 305 4.16 16.27 6.31
CA ALA A 305 3.39 16.65 7.49
C ALA A 305 4.23 17.19 8.66
N GLY A 306 5.56 17.23 8.51
CA GLY A 306 6.48 17.80 9.50
C GLY A 306 7.07 16.77 10.47
N ASN A 307 6.98 15.47 10.19
CA ASN A 307 7.65 14.48 11.02
C ASN A 307 9.16 14.42 10.68
N ASP A 308 10.02 14.65 11.67
CA ASP A 308 11.46 14.48 11.54
C ASP A 308 11.85 13.02 11.81
N THR A 309 11.58 12.15 10.83
CA THR A 309 11.85 10.72 10.92
C THR A 309 12.69 10.24 9.74
N ARG A 310 13.61 9.28 9.97
CA ARG A 310 14.32 8.61 8.88
C ARG A 310 13.38 7.64 8.19
N THR A 311 13.25 7.72 6.88
CA THR A 311 12.36 6.85 6.13
C THR A 311 13.11 5.91 5.20
N ALA A 312 12.56 4.72 4.99
CA ALA A 312 13.01 3.76 3.98
C ALA A 312 11.81 2.99 3.41
N LEU A 313 11.99 2.46 2.20
CA LEU A 313 10.96 1.73 1.47
C LEU A 313 11.41 0.31 1.18
N VAL A 314 10.58 -0.67 1.54
CA VAL A 314 10.78 -2.11 1.29
C VAL A 314 9.60 -2.64 0.49
N CYS A 315 9.90 -3.18 -0.70
CA CYS A 315 8.85 -3.54 -1.64
C CYS A 315 8.84 -5.02 -1.99
N PHE A 316 7.64 -5.53 -2.24
CA PHE A 316 7.42 -6.75 -3.03
C PHE A 316 7.23 -6.39 -4.51
N GLY A 317 7.62 -7.28 -5.44
CA GLY A 317 7.51 -7.01 -6.87
C GLY A 317 6.07 -7.15 -7.37
N VAL A 318 5.59 -6.18 -8.18
CA VAL A 318 4.26 -6.21 -8.81
C VAL A 318 4.37 -5.92 -10.29
N ASP A 319 3.85 -6.81 -11.12
CA ASP A 319 3.63 -6.57 -12.55
C ASP A 319 2.20 -6.02 -12.76
N GLY A 320 2.07 -5.02 -13.63
CA GLY A 320 0.79 -4.41 -13.95
C GLY A 320 0.18 -3.56 -12.84
N SER A 321 1.00 -2.85 -12.06
CA SER A 321 0.55 -2.02 -10.94
C SER A 321 -0.56 -1.04 -11.34
N HIS A 322 -1.51 -0.79 -10.43
CA HIS A 322 -2.74 -0.03 -10.65
C HIS A 322 -3.72 -0.64 -11.68
N GLY A 323 -3.44 -1.89 -12.12
CA GLY A 323 -4.27 -2.64 -13.06
C GLY A 323 -4.82 -3.95 -12.46
N TYR A 324 -4.74 -5.03 -13.23
CA TYR A 324 -4.88 -6.40 -12.72
C TYR A 324 -3.47 -6.92 -12.48
N GLU A 325 -3.09 -6.89 -11.24
CA GLU A 325 -1.72 -7.00 -10.75
C GLU A 325 -1.30 -8.45 -10.59
N ARG A 326 0.02 -8.67 -10.62
CA ARG A 326 0.61 -9.97 -10.33
C ARG A 326 1.81 -9.83 -9.41
N THR A 327 1.87 -10.65 -8.37
CA THR A 327 3.04 -10.84 -7.49
C THR A 327 3.31 -12.31 -7.24
N ARG A 328 4.29 -12.61 -6.40
CA ARG A 328 4.59 -13.98 -5.97
C ARG A 328 4.62 -14.12 -4.45
N MET A 329 4.13 -15.28 -3.97
CA MET A 329 4.20 -15.63 -2.54
C MET A 329 5.64 -15.61 -2.00
N THR A 330 6.63 -15.93 -2.84
CA THR A 330 8.07 -15.87 -2.47
C THR A 330 8.52 -14.46 -2.16
N SER A 331 8.08 -13.46 -2.93
CA SER A 331 8.37 -12.04 -2.67
C SER A 331 7.74 -11.58 -1.37
N LEU A 332 6.45 -11.86 -1.15
CA LEU A 332 5.74 -11.48 0.08
C LEU A 332 6.41 -12.08 1.34
N LYS A 333 6.78 -13.37 1.26
CA LYS A 333 7.52 -14.04 2.36
C LYS A 333 8.89 -13.40 2.60
N ALA A 334 9.58 -13.01 1.54
CA ALA A 334 10.89 -12.37 1.64
C ALA A 334 10.78 -11.00 2.31
N VAL A 335 9.80 -10.17 1.92
CA VAL A 335 9.55 -8.87 2.57
C VAL A 335 9.17 -9.08 4.04
N ALA A 336 8.27 -10.00 4.36
CA ALA A 336 7.92 -10.31 5.75
C ALA A 336 9.15 -10.72 6.59
N ALA A 337 10.06 -11.51 6.02
CA ALA A 337 11.31 -11.89 6.69
C ALA A 337 12.23 -10.68 6.95
N VAL A 338 12.37 -9.77 5.98
CA VAL A 338 13.12 -8.51 6.18
C VAL A 338 12.53 -7.70 7.31
N ILE A 339 11.20 -7.56 7.36
CA ILE A 339 10.51 -6.82 8.42
C ILE A 339 10.77 -7.49 9.79
N VAL A 340 10.65 -8.81 9.90
CA VAL A 340 10.94 -9.53 11.15
C VAL A 340 12.39 -9.28 11.62
N HIS A 341 13.37 -9.33 10.74
CA HIS A 341 14.77 -9.04 11.09
C HIS A 341 15.00 -7.57 11.43
N TYR A 342 14.32 -6.66 10.71
CA TYR A 342 14.37 -5.23 11.03
C TYR A 342 13.81 -4.94 12.43
N LEU A 343 12.66 -5.49 12.77
CA LEU A 343 12.03 -5.33 14.09
C LEU A 343 12.92 -5.82 15.23
N GLN A 344 13.70 -6.89 15.01
CA GLN A 344 14.63 -7.46 15.99
C GLN A 344 16.01 -6.79 16.01
N SER A 345 16.33 -5.92 15.04
CA SER A 345 17.61 -5.24 14.95
C SER A 345 17.68 -4.04 15.91
N GLU A 346 18.88 -3.68 16.36
CA GLU A 346 19.10 -2.44 17.11
C GLU A 346 18.67 -1.21 16.27
N PRO A 347 18.31 -0.08 16.89
CA PRO A 347 18.10 1.19 16.18
C PRO A 347 19.25 1.56 15.25
N THR A 348 18.96 2.33 14.20
CA THR A 348 20.02 2.79 13.27
C THR A 348 21.01 3.68 13.97
N PHE A 349 20.51 4.59 14.81
CA PHE A 349 21.34 5.46 15.66
C PHE A 349 20.66 5.71 17.01
N LEU A 350 21.38 5.48 18.09
CA LEU A 350 20.88 5.76 19.45
C LEU A 350 20.76 7.26 19.75
N ARG A 351 21.48 8.12 19.02
CA ARG A 351 21.35 9.56 19.17
C ARG A 351 19.97 10.09 18.77
N ASP A 352 19.27 9.38 17.87
CA ASP A 352 17.95 9.77 17.35
C ASP A 352 16.82 9.62 18.40
N LYS A 353 17.16 9.30 19.65
CA LYS A 353 16.26 9.42 20.81
C LYS A 353 15.93 10.87 21.16
N ASP A 354 16.74 11.81 20.74
CA ASP A 354 16.59 13.24 20.95
C ASP A 354 16.36 13.91 19.60
N ASP A 355 15.37 14.77 19.47
CA ASP A 355 15.05 15.52 18.24
C ASP A 355 16.25 16.40 17.81
N LEU A 356 16.96 16.92 18.77
CA LEU A 356 18.19 17.70 18.56
C LEU A 356 19.32 17.13 19.40
N ALA A 357 20.41 16.71 18.77
CA ALA A 357 21.58 16.14 19.42
C ALA A 357 22.85 16.80 18.92
N PRO A 358 23.98 16.72 19.68
CA PRO A 358 25.27 17.32 19.30
C PRO A 358 25.76 16.88 17.93
N LEU A 359 26.52 17.77 17.24
CA LEU A 359 27.08 17.51 15.91
C LEU A 359 28.02 16.31 15.91
N GLU A 360 28.78 16.12 16.99
CA GLU A 360 29.77 15.06 17.15
C GLU A 360 29.18 13.65 17.01
N ASP A 361 27.89 13.50 17.37
CA ASP A 361 27.16 12.24 17.27
C ASP A 361 26.52 12.05 15.91
N PHE A 362 26.56 13.04 15.00
CA PHE A 362 25.92 12.94 13.69
C PHE A 362 26.70 11.96 12.79
N PRO A 363 26.03 11.00 12.15
CA PRO A 363 26.69 9.96 11.38
C PRO A 363 27.38 10.50 10.12
N HIS A 364 28.39 9.77 9.65
CA HIS A 364 29.08 10.02 8.41
C HIS A 364 28.79 8.93 7.38
N GLN A 365 28.64 9.32 6.11
CA GLN A 365 28.69 8.35 5.03
C GLN A 365 30.14 7.83 4.89
N PRO A 366 30.32 6.58 4.37
CA PRO A 366 31.64 6.04 4.11
C PRO A 366 32.44 6.93 3.15
N SER A 367 33.57 7.47 3.61
CA SER A 367 34.43 8.40 2.86
C SER A 367 35.75 7.75 2.41
N ARG A 368 35.69 6.63 1.67
CA ARG A 368 36.93 6.09 1.05
C ARG A 368 37.32 6.98 -0.12
N GLY A 369 38.40 7.73 0.02
CA GLY A 369 39.10 8.42 -1.07
C GLY A 369 38.57 9.79 -1.47
N ILE A 370 37.88 10.50 -0.59
CA ILE A 370 37.63 11.93 -0.80
C ILE A 370 38.97 12.65 -0.73
N ILE A 371 39.39 13.24 -1.86
CA ILE A 371 40.53 14.15 -1.93
C ILE A 371 40.26 15.28 -0.93
N GLN A 372 41.08 15.38 0.14
CA GLN A 372 41.05 16.55 1.01
C GLN A 372 41.38 17.76 0.15
N ILE A 373 40.40 18.60 -0.14
CA ILE A 373 40.70 19.94 -0.67
C ILE A 373 41.33 20.68 0.51
N LYS A 374 42.66 20.79 0.47
CA LYS A 374 43.37 21.68 1.40
C LYS A 374 42.91 23.10 1.10
N THR A 375 42.17 23.71 2.00
CA THR A 375 41.89 25.14 2.05
C THR A 375 43.14 25.90 2.36
#